data_60b597d6d352aacd342e094c332435e8
#
_entry.id   60b597d6d352aacd342e094c332435e8
#
_cell.length_a   1.000
_cell.length_b   1.000
_cell.length_c   1.000
_cell.angle_alpha   90.00
_cell.angle_beta   90.00
_cell.angle_gamma   90.00
#
_symmetry.space_group_name_H-M   'P 1'
#
loop_
_entity.id
_entity.type
_entity.pdbx_description
1 polymer ?
#
loop_
_entity_poly.entity_id
_entity_poly.type
_entity_poly.pdbx_seq_one_letter_code
_entity_poly.pdbx_strand_id
1 'polypeptide(L)'
;MNIKLPFNGYSSRRIGEPKRPRITLAEEQIKALERMKDFLNTEEPVLVLQGYAGTGKTSILNEYIQFLRSNREDFILCAPTHKAKLVVEEVTGEEAMTVHKLLSLAPNIEIFELD
;
A
#
# COMPACT_ATOMS: atom_id res chain seq x y z
N MET A 1 -11.46 -8.51 9.60
CA MET A 1 -12.67 -8.01 8.96
C MET A 1 -12.35 -7.54 7.55
N ASN A 2 -13.01 -8.12 6.57
CA ASN A 2 -12.77 -7.73 5.19
C ASN A 2 -13.53 -6.46 4.88
N ILE A 3 -12.79 -5.37 4.71
CA ILE A 3 -13.40 -4.14 4.25
C ILE A 3 -13.58 -4.30 2.74
N LYS A 4 -14.82 -4.39 2.32
CA LYS A 4 -15.10 -4.37 0.88
C LYS A 4 -14.87 -2.95 0.39
N LEU A 5 -13.76 -2.76 -0.29
CA LEU A 5 -13.53 -1.53 -1.03
C LEU A 5 -14.64 -1.42 -2.09
N PRO A 6 -15.12 -0.19 -2.39
CA PRO A 6 -16.20 0.01 -3.34
C PRO A 6 -15.77 -0.21 -4.80
N PHE A 7 -14.79 -1.08 -5.04
CA PHE A 7 -14.17 -1.26 -6.34
C PHE A 7 -14.54 -2.56 -7.03
N ASN A 8 -15.60 -3.23 -6.59
CA ASN A 8 -16.16 -4.41 -7.28
C ASN A 8 -15.12 -5.49 -7.64
N GLY A 9 -14.26 -5.85 -6.69
CA GLY A 9 -13.26 -6.88 -6.92
C GLY A 9 -11.99 -6.41 -7.59
N TYR A 10 -11.82 -5.09 -7.83
CA TYR A 10 -10.57 -4.57 -8.32
C TYR A 10 -9.50 -4.72 -7.23
N SER A 11 -8.37 -5.28 -7.61
CA SER A 11 -7.23 -5.44 -6.71
C SER A 11 -5.95 -5.26 -7.51
N SER A 12 -4.92 -4.73 -6.86
CA SER A 12 -3.61 -4.59 -7.50
C SER A 12 -3.07 -5.95 -7.89
N ARG A 13 -2.52 -6.04 -9.10
CA ARG A 13 -1.96 -7.28 -9.65
C ARG A 13 -0.44 -7.27 -9.57
N ARG A 14 0.11 -8.47 -9.46
CA ARG A 14 1.56 -8.62 -9.52
C ARG A 14 2.02 -8.43 -10.95
N ILE A 15 3.00 -7.54 -11.15
CA ILE A 15 3.54 -7.24 -12.47
C ILE A 15 5.03 -7.53 -12.58
N GLY A 16 5.68 -7.94 -11.48
CA GLY A 16 7.12 -8.24 -11.46
C GLY A 16 7.53 -8.77 -10.11
N GLU A 17 8.83 -8.97 -9.93
CA GLU A 17 9.38 -9.38 -8.66
C GLU A 17 9.69 -8.18 -7.79
N PRO A 18 9.37 -8.23 -6.50
CA PRO A 18 9.70 -7.14 -5.59
C PRO A 18 11.21 -7.04 -5.39
N LYS A 19 11.71 -5.81 -5.31
CA LYS A 19 13.10 -5.58 -4.93
C LYS A 19 13.21 -5.72 -3.43
N ARG A 20 13.79 -6.83 -2.97
CA ARG A 20 13.96 -7.10 -1.55
C ARG A 20 15.35 -6.68 -1.11
N PRO A 21 15.48 -5.67 -0.26
CA PRO A 21 16.77 -5.39 0.34
C PRO A 21 17.14 -6.55 1.27
N ARG A 22 18.42 -6.93 1.27
CA ARG A 22 18.95 -7.96 2.16
C ARG A 22 19.21 -7.39 3.56
N ILE A 23 18.37 -6.50 4.02
CA ILE A 23 18.56 -5.79 5.27
C ILE A 23 17.52 -6.27 6.26
N THR A 24 17.96 -6.62 7.46
CA THR A 24 17.07 -6.89 8.57
C THR A 24 16.35 -5.58 8.95
N LEU A 25 15.05 -5.65 9.14
CA LEU A 25 14.28 -4.47 9.53
C LEU A 25 14.75 -3.95 10.90
N ALA A 26 14.90 -2.65 11.00
CA ALA A 26 15.17 -2.00 12.27
C ALA A 26 13.94 -2.10 13.17
N GLU A 27 14.14 -1.92 14.48
CA GLU A 27 13.07 -2.02 15.46
C GLU A 27 11.89 -1.08 15.14
N GLU A 28 12.19 0.14 14.73
CA GLU A 28 11.14 1.11 14.35
C GLU A 28 10.34 0.66 13.13
N GLN A 29 11.02 0.02 12.18
CA GLN A 29 10.37 -0.52 11.00
C GLN A 29 9.46 -1.69 11.36
N ILE A 30 9.88 -2.54 12.29
CA ILE A 30 9.08 -3.65 12.77
C ILE A 30 7.82 -3.12 13.45
N LYS A 31 7.95 -2.08 14.27
CA LYS A 31 6.80 -1.46 14.93
C LYS A 31 5.81 -0.87 13.92
N ALA A 32 6.34 -0.19 12.90
CA ALA A 32 5.49 0.34 11.84
C ALA A 32 4.75 -0.78 11.11
N LEU A 33 5.44 -1.87 10.79
CA LEU A 33 4.84 -3.01 10.12
C LEU A 33 3.75 -3.65 10.97
N GLU A 34 3.96 -3.77 12.27
CA GLU A 34 2.94 -4.31 13.17
C GLU A 34 1.69 -3.44 13.20
N ARG A 35 1.84 -2.13 13.21
CA ARG A 35 0.70 -1.21 13.13
C ARG A 35 -0.05 -1.36 11.81
N MET A 36 0.67 -1.54 10.72
CA MET A 36 0.07 -1.78 9.42
C MET A 36 -0.72 -3.07 9.39
N LYS A 37 -0.20 -4.12 10.04
CA LYS A 37 -0.92 -5.39 10.15
C LYS A 37 -2.18 -5.25 11.00
N ASP A 38 -2.11 -4.50 12.08
CA ASP A 38 -3.27 -4.26 12.94
C ASP A 38 -4.36 -3.46 12.22
N PHE A 39 -3.98 -2.67 11.22
CA PHE A 39 -4.93 -1.90 10.42
C PHE A 39 -6.03 -2.78 9.80
N LEU A 40 -5.72 -4.02 9.44
CA LEU A 40 -6.71 -4.94 8.88
C LEU A 40 -7.85 -5.27 9.85
N ASN A 41 -7.63 -5.06 11.15
CA ASN A 41 -8.64 -5.29 12.18
C ASN A 41 -9.48 -4.05 12.45
N THR A 42 -9.26 -2.97 11.72
CA THR A 42 -10.02 -1.73 11.84
C THR A 42 -11.05 -1.61 10.71
N GLU A 43 -11.96 -0.67 10.83
CA GLU A 43 -12.93 -0.36 9.78
C GLU A 43 -12.43 0.69 8.80
N GLU A 44 -11.22 1.19 9.01
CA GLU A 44 -10.64 2.20 8.16
C GLU A 44 -10.27 1.63 6.78
N PRO A 45 -10.70 2.26 5.69
CA PRO A 45 -10.47 1.73 4.35
C PRO A 45 -9.10 2.08 3.76
N VAL A 46 -8.40 3.05 4.32
CA VAL A 46 -7.16 3.58 3.74
C VAL A 46 -6.06 3.65 4.78
N LEU A 47 -4.89 3.15 4.41
CA LEU A 47 -3.67 3.26 5.19
C LEU A 47 -2.67 4.10 4.39
N VAL A 48 -2.09 5.10 5.03
CA VAL A 48 -1.07 5.96 4.41
C VAL A 48 0.28 5.71 5.08
N LEU A 49 1.27 5.34 4.27
CA LEU A 49 2.64 5.17 4.73
C LEU A 49 3.47 6.37 4.27
N GLN A 50 3.97 7.13 5.23
CA GLN A 50 4.79 8.31 4.96
C GLN A 50 6.14 8.18 5.63
N GLY A 51 7.12 8.85 5.06
CA GLY A 51 8.47 8.94 5.63
C GLY A 51 9.41 9.62 4.63
N TYR A 52 10.52 10.09 5.14
CA TYR A 52 11.54 10.69 4.29
C TYR A 52 12.26 9.63 3.46
N ALA A 53 12.88 10.05 2.36
CA ALA A 53 13.72 9.17 1.56
C ALA A 53 14.82 8.54 2.43
N GLY A 54 15.09 7.26 2.22
CA GLY A 54 16.09 6.54 3.00
C GLY A 54 15.64 5.99 4.34
N THR A 55 14.35 6.10 4.67
CA THR A 55 13.81 5.58 5.95
C THR A 55 13.38 4.11 5.89
N GLY A 56 13.58 3.44 4.76
CA GLY A 56 13.22 2.04 4.62
C GLY A 56 11.74 1.78 4.34
N LYS A 57 11.00 2.78 3.87
CA LYS A 57 9.58 2.63 3.53
C LYS A 57 9.33 1.49 2.54
N THR A 58 10.20 1.34 1.56
CA THR A 58 10.08 0.30 0.54
C THR A 58 10.15 -1.09 1.14
N SER A 59 11.06 -1.29 2.09
CA SER A 59 11.21 -2.57 2.77
C SER A 59 9.97 -2.92 3.58
N ILE A 60 9.43 -1.93 4.30
CA ILE A 60 8.20 -2.10 5.09
C ILE A 60 7.04 -2.42 4.15
N LEU A 61 6.92 -1.68 3.05
CA LEU A 61 5.84 -1.86 2.09
C LEU A 61 5.88 -3.25 1.47
N ASN A 62 7.06 -3.74 1.08
CA ASN A 62 7.20 -5.07 0.51
C ASN A 62 6.81 -6.16 1.51
N GLU A 63 7.21 -6.03 2.76
CA GLU A 63 6.83 -6.98 3.80
C GLU A 63 5.33 -6.97 4.05
N TYR A 64 4.72 -5.79 4.05
CA TYR A 64 3.28 -5.67 4.23
C TYR A 64 2.50 -6.29 3.07
N ILE A 65 2.95 -6.07 1.84
CA ILE A 65 2.31 -6.66 0.66
C ILE A 65 2.36 -8.20 0.74
N GLN A 66 3.48 -8.76 1.17
CA GLN A 66 3.59 -10.20 1.36
C GLN A 66 2.61 -10.70 2.42
N PHE A 67 2.49 -9.96 3.52
CA PHE A 67 1.53 -10.28 4.56
C PHE A 67 0.10 -10.28 4.02
N LEU A 68 -0.27 -9.25 3.24
CA LEU A 68 -1.59 -9.17 2.64
C LEU A 68 -1.86 -10.35 1.71
N ARG A 69 -0.90 -10.69 0.86
CA ARG A 69 -1.06 -11.81 -0.07
C ARG A 69 -1.12 -13.15 0.65
N SER A 70 -0.34 -13.33 1.71
CA SER A 70 -0.39 -14.55 2.53
C SER A 70 -1.74 -14.75 3.21
N ASN A 71 -2.41 -13.65 3.54
CA ASN A 71 -3.73 -13.66 4.16
C ASN A 71 -4.86 -13.56 3.14
N ARG A 72 -4.54 -13.59 1.84
CA ARG A 72 -5.51 -13.49 0.74
C ARG A 72 -6.36 -12.22 0.83
N GLU A 73 -5.75 -11.13 1.28
CA GLU A 73 -6.41 -9.85 1.35
C GLU A 73 -6.26 -9.11 0.02
N ASP A 74 -7.35 -8.54 -0.44
CA ASP A 74 -7.32 -7.67 -1.62
C ASP A 74 -6.85 -6.28 -1.21
N PHE A 75 -6.08 -5.64 -2.08
CA PHE A 75 -5.58 -4.30 -1.82
C PHE A 75 -5.40 -3.52 -3.12
N ILE A 76 -5.42 -2.22 -3.01
CA ILE A 76 -5.08 -1.32 -4.10
C ILE A 76 -3.93 -0.44 -3.64
N LEU A 77 -2.86 -0.45 -4.41
CA LEU A 77 -1.67 0.32 -4.12
C LEU A 77 -1.74 1.65 -4.87
N CYS A 78 -1.60 2.75 -4.14
CA CYS A 78 -1.71 4.09 -4.71
C CYS A 78 -0.50 4.95 -4.41
N ALA A 79 -0.25 5.89 -5.30
CA ALA A 79 0.80 6.89 -5.13
C ALA A 79 0.26 8.27 -5.53
N PRO A 80 0.81 9.36 -4.97
CA PRO A 80 0.27 10.70 -5.23
C PRO A 80 0.51 11.20 -6.65
N THR A 81 1.59 10.76 -7.29
CA THR A 81 1.96 11.21 -8.63
C THR A 81 2.27 10.03 -9.55
N HIS A 82 2.25 10.26 -10.86
CA HIS A 82 2.61 9.23 -11.82
C HIS A 82 4.06 8.77 -11.62
N LYS A 83 4.97 9.68 -11.34
CA LYS A 83 6.37 9.36 -11.10
C LYS A 83 6.53 8.47 -9.87
N ALA A 84 5.87 8.81 -8.78
CA ALA A 84 5.87 8.00 -7.56
C ALA A 84 5.24 6.62 -7.81
N LYS A 85 4.18 6.57 -8.60
CA LYS A 85 3.54 5.32 -9.00
C LYS A 85 4.53 4.38 -9.69
N LEU A 86 5.32 4.88 -10.65
CA LEU A 86 6.29 4.06 -11.36
C LEU A 86 7.38 3.51 -10.42
N VAL A 87 7.83 4.33 -9.47
CA VAL A 87 8.80 3.88 -8.47
C VAL A 87 8.21 2.79 -7.59
N VAL A 88 6.98 2.97 -7.13
CA VAL A 88 6.29 1.97 -6.29
C VAL A 88 6.13 0.66 -7.05
N GLU A 89 5.72 0.71 -8.31
CA GLU A 89 5.59 -0.50 -9.15
C GLU A 89 6.93 -1.21 -9.31
N GLU A 90 8.00 -0.46 -9.53
CA GLU A 90 9.33 -1.04 -9.70
C GLU A 90 9.81 -1.75 -8.44
N VAL A 91 9.65 -1.14 -7.27
CA VAL A 91 10.19 -1.70 -6.03
C VAL A 91 9.32 -2.79 -5.42
N THR A 92 8.01 -2.78 -5.66
CA THR A 92 7.10 -3.76 -5.08
C THR A 92 6.75 -4.91 -6.02
N GLY A 93 6.91 -4.73 -7.31
CA GLY A 93 6.44 -5.70 -8.30
C GLY A 93 4.92 -5.78 -8.40
N GLU A 94 4.22 -4.79 -7.87
CA GLU A 94 2.77 -4.73 -7.85
C GLU A 94 2.27 -3.57 -8.70
N GLU A 95 1.15 -3.78 -9.39
CA GLU A 95 0.48 -2.70 -10.09
C GLU A 95 0.05 -1.63 -9.09
N ALA A 96 0.31 -0.38 -9.43
CA ALA A 96 -0.14 0.74 -8.62
C ALA A 96 -0.89 1.73 -9.49
N MET A 97 -1.65 2.60 -8.87
CA MET A 97 -2.33 3.67 -9.58
C MET A 97 -2.11 4.99 -8.85
N THR A 98 -2.36 6.08 -9.54
CA THR A 98 -2.34 7.39 -8.86
C THR A 98 -3.60 7.52 -8.01
N VAL A 99 -3.51 8.33 -6.97
CA VAL A 99 -4.69 8.65 -6.15
C VAL A 99 -5.79 9.22 -7.03
N HIS A 100 -5.42 10.06 -8.00
CA HIS A 100 -6.36 10.64 -8.94
C HIS A 100 -7.13 9.58 -9.74
N LYS A 101 -6.42 8.56 -10.22
CA LYS A 101 -7.04 7.45 -10.94
C LYS A 101 -7.98 6.65 -10.03
N LEU A 102 -7.54 6.38 -8.81
CA LEU A 102 -8.36 5.69 -7.82
C LEU A 102 -9.70 6.39 -7.61
N LEU A 103 -9.67 7.71 -7.49
CA LEU A 103 -10.86 8.51 -7.29
C LEU A 103 -11.81 8.48 -8.48
N SER A 104 -11.27 8.39 -9.69
CA SER A 104 -12.10 8.28 -10.89
C SER A 104 -12.83 6.94 -10.96
N LEU A 105 -12.27 5.90 -10.34
CA LEU A 105 -12.88 4.56 -10.30
C LEU A 105 -13.91 4.42 -9.18
N ALA A 106 -13.88 5.31 -8.20
CA ALA A 106 -14.76 5.26 -7.04
C ALA A 106 -15.37 6.65 -6.80
N PRO A 107 -16.31 7.07 -7.62
CA PRO A 107 -16.85 8.44 -7.56
C PRO A 107 -17.59 8.75 -6.25
N ASN A 108 -17.87 7.74 -5.43
CA ASN A 108 -18.57 7.93 -4.16
C ASN A 108 -17.63 8.09 -2.97
N ILE A 109 -16.32 8.14 -3.20
CA ILE A 109 -15.36 8.40 -2.13
C ILE A 109 -15.23 9.90 -1.94
N GLU A 110 -15.61 10.36 -0.76
CA GLU A 110 -15.36 11.74 -0.36
C GLU A 110 -13.95 11.85 0.20
N ILE A 111 -13.20 12.83 -0.31
CA ILE A 111 -11.89 13.14 0.23
C ILE A 111 -12.00 14.37 1.10
N PHE A 112 -11.59 14.20 2.34
CA PHE A 112 -11.41 15.32 3.23
C PHE A 112 -9.92 15.66 3.23
N GLU A 113 -9.54 16.76 2.57
CA GLU A 113 -8.20 17.30 2.72
C GLU A 113 -8.14 18.04 4.05
N LEU A 114 -7.33 17.53 4.95
CA LEU A 114 -7.00 18.23 6.17
C LEU A 114 -5.74 19.03 5.90
N ASP A 115 -5.87 20.31 5.90
CA ASP A 115 -4.73 21.22 5.80
C ASP A 115 -3.85 21.14 7.05
#